data_2ad21c4829f32a5b6599687125cceaa6
#
_entry.id   2ad21c4829f32a5b6599687125cceaa6
#
_cell.length_a   1.000
_cell.length_b   1.000
_cell.length_c   1.000
_cell.angle_alpha   90.00
_cell.angle_beta   90.00
_cell.angle_gamma   90.00
#
_symmetry.space_group_name_H-M   'P 1'
#
loop_
_entity.id
_entity.type
_entity.pdbx_description
1 polymer ?
#
loop_
_entity_poly.entity_id
_entity_poly.type
_entity_poly.pdbx_seq_one_letter_code
_entity_poly.pdbx_strand_id
1 'polypeptide(L)'
;VSAAATPIRVLHVLLSLEPGGLENGVVNVINRLDRQRFESSVCCLKRAGEFARRIVDPGVVIHEMDWRGGNDPRLALRLAALLRRTRPHIVHTRNAEPFFYGFVGAKLARAQALVHSEHGRKFDDRPARFAVQRWMSRHTDAIFAVSDQLKTDLVKHIGMPQESVEVLHNGVDLSRFDLADRASAREPARASERETLRREWGVPDGALVVGSVGRLVAVKNYGLLLRAVASSGLDVHLVLAGEGPERAALTALGASLGIASRLHLLGHSNDVDRVLRAFDVFVLPSISEGMSNTLLEAMAAGVPPIASAVGGNGEIVRDGVDGRLFSSGDEAGLADCLVALCRDDAQRARFASAARERVHSTFDIRQMIERYEQLYERVHARTAR
;
A
#
# COMPACT_ATOMS: atom_id res chain seq x y z
N VAL A 1 42.57 -7.98 -3.58
CA VAL A 1 41.21 -8.57 -3.49
C VAL A 1 40.63 -8.05 -2.19
N SER A 2 39.75 -7.01 -2.28
CA SER A 2 39.04 -6.50 -1.12
C SER A 2 38.13 -7.62 -0.61
N ALA A 3 38.22 -7.97 0.68
CA ALA A 3 37.32 -8.92 1.29
C ALA A 3 35.88 -8.42 1.07
N ALA A 4 35.03 -9.23 0.44
CA ALA A 4 33.64 -8.88 0.25
C ALA A 4 33.02 -8.59 1.62
N ALA A 5 32.48 -7.40 1.82
CA ALA A 5 31.86 -7.03 3.08
C ALA A 5 30.69 -8.00 3.35
N THR A 6 30.61 -8.50 4.59
CA THR A 6 29.53 -9.40 4.98
C THR A 6 28.18 -8.67 4.83
N PRO A 7 27.17 -9.26 4.18
CA PRO A 7 25.88 -8.61 3.99
C PRO A 7 25.21 -8.21 5.31
N ILE A 8 24.49 -7.10 5.30
CA ILE A 8 23.69 -6.65 6.44
C ILE A 8 22.46 -7.54 6.54
N ARG A 9 22.36 -8.34 7.63
CA ARG A 9 21.20 -9.21 7.86
C ARG A 9 20.05 -8.44 8.45
N VAL A 10 18.92 -8.43 7.74
CA VAL A 10 17.67 -7.73 8.13
C VAL A 10 16.57 -8.76 8.39
N LEU A 11 16.03 -8.78 9.61
CA LEU A 11 14.82 -9.53 9.91
C LEU A 11 13.59 -8.61 9.86
N HIS A 12 12.71 -8.86 8.89
CA HIS A 12 11.45 -8.15 8.75
C HIS A 12 10.37 -8.79 9.63
N VAL A 13 9.88 -8.06 10.64
CA VAL A 13 8.84 -8.53 11.57
C VAL A 13 7.51 -7.87 11.22
N LEU A 14 6.51 -8.68 10.85
CA LEU A 14 5.18 -8.20 10.45
C LEU A 14 4.10 -9.19 10.94
N LEU A 15 2.84 -8.81 10.78
CA LEU A 15 1.73 -9.62 11.25
C LEU A 15 1.59 -10.93 10.44
N SER A 16 1.57 -10.81 9.12
CA SER A 16 1.48 -11.90 8.14
C SER A 16 1.89 -11.38 6.76
N LEU A 17 1.97 -12.27 5.76
CA LEU A 17 2.08 -11.93 4.34
C LEU A 17 0.77 -12.25 3.58
N GLU A 18 -0.37 -12.02 4.22
CA GLU A 18 -1.67 -12.07 3.54
C GLU A 18 -1.81 -10.91 2.54
N PRO A 19 -2.66 -11.04 1.49
CA PRO A 19 -2.83 -9.98 0.50
C PRO A 19 -3.19 -8.62 1.11
N GLY A 20 -2.29 -7.64 0.96
CA GLY A 20 -2.45 -6.28 1.47
C GLY A 20 -1.38 -5.33 0.95
N GLY A 21 -1.62 -4.02 1.12
CA GLY A 21 -0.70 -2.98 0.62
C GLY A 21 0.66 -2.99 1.32
N LEU A 22 0.67 -3.14 2.65
CA LEU A 22 1.90 -3.25 3.44
C LEU A 22 2.71 -4.48 3.03
N GLU A 23 2.04 -5.63 2.95
CA GLU A 23 2.64 -6.92 2.64
C GLU A 23 3.24 -6.92 1.23
N ASN A 24 2.53 -6.30 0.26
CA ASN A 24 3.06 -6.07 -1.08
C ASN A 24 4.33 -5.21 -1.06
N GLY A 25 4.32 -4.14 -0.26
CA GLY A 25 5.49 -3.29 -0.05
C GLY A 25 6.69 -4.06 0.51
N VAL A 26 6.45 -4.93 1.52
CA VAL A 26 7.51 -5.76 2.12
C VAL A 26 8.11 -6.72 1.11
N VAL A 27 7.27 -7.45 0.36
CA VAL A 27 7.73 -8.36 -0.70
C VAL A 27 8.54 -7.60 -1.76
N ASN A 28 8.07 -6.43 -2.15
CA ASN A 28 8.79 -5.58 -3.11
C ASN A 28 10.16 -5.14 -2.59
N VAL A 29 10.27 -4.76 -1.32
CA VAL A 29 11.56 -4.42 -0.69
C VAL A 29 12.49 -5.63 -0.68
N ILE A 30 12.03 -6.77 -0.16
CA ILE A 30 12.86 -7.99 -0.06
C ILE A 30 13.37 -8.44 -1.44
N ASN A 31 12.52 -8.40 -2.46
CA ASN A 31 12.88 -8.86 -3.81
C ASN A 31 13.84 -7.91 -4.54
N ARG A 32 13.99 -6.65 -4.10
CA ARG A 32 14.75 -5.61 -4.81
C ARG A 32 15.95 -5.06 -4.06
N LEU A 33 16.09 -5.34 -2.76
CA LEU A 33 17.32 -5.03 -2.03
C LEU A 33 18.52 -5.71 -2.72
N ASP A 34 19.65 -5.00 -2.80
CA ASP A 34 20.90 -5.56 -3.32
C ASP A 34 21.38 -6.74 -2.46
N ARG A 35 21.30 -7.94 -3.01
CA ARG A 35 21.66 -9.19 -2.33
C ARG A 35 23.14 -9.33 -1.99
N GLN A 36 24.00 -8.55 -2.61
CA GLN A 36 25.42 -8.51 -2.23
C GLN A 36 25.62 -7.71 -0.95
N ARG A 37 24.71 -6.77 -0.64
CA ARG A 37 24.78 -5.87 0.51
C ARG A 37 23.82 -6.25 1.63
N PHE A 38 22.70 -6.91 1.32
CA PHE A 38 21.64 -7.22 2.26
C PHE A 38 21.18 -8.67 2.18
N GLU A 39 21.01 -9.30 3.34
CA GLU A 39 20.39 -10.62 3.50
C GLU A 39 19.09 -10.47 4.29
N SER A 40 17.97 -10.77 3.64
CA SER A 40 16.64 -10.62 4.23
C SER A 40 16.13 -11.93 4.81
N SER A 41 15.42 -11.83 5.93
CA SER A 41 14.58 -12.88 6.50
C SER A 41 13.28 -12.29 7.02
N VAL A 42 12.25 -13.10 7.17
CA VAL A 42 10.92 -12.66 7.58
C VAL A 42 10.47 -13.39 8.83
N CYS A 43 9.83 -12.66 9.75
CA CYS A 43 9.11 -13.23 10.88
C CYS A 43 7.66 -12.76 10.85
N CYS A 44 6.74 -13.67 10.52
CA CYS A 44 5.31 -13.45 10.64
C CYS A 44 4.86 -13.78 12.05
N LEU A 45 4.23 -12.84 12.76
CA LEU A 45 3.67 -13.13 14.09
C LEU A 45 2.55 -14.16 14.03
N LYS A 46 1.75 -14.14 12.97
CA LYS A 46 0.78 -15.17 12.60
C LYS A 46 1.43 -16.17 11.65
N ARG A 47 0.66 -16.73 10.72
CA ARG A 47 1.16 -17.53 9.60
C ARG A 47 1.61 -16.63 8.45
N ALA A 48 2.43 -17.18 7.57
CA ALA A 48 3.02 -16.43 6.46
C ALA A 48 1.94 -15.82 5.56
N GLY A 49 1.05 -16.61 4.99
CA GLY A 49 0.03 -16.13 4.05
C GLY A 49 0.46 -16.24 2.57
N GLU A 50 -0.46 -15.85 1.69
CA GLU A 50 -0.34 -16.10 0.24
C GLU A 50 0.86 -15.38 -0.40
N PHE A 51 1.14 -14.13 0.00
CA PHE A 51 2.22 -13.32 -0.59
C PHE A 51 3.62 -13.83 -0.27
N ALA A 52 3.76 -14.78 0.67
CA ALA A 52 5.03 -15.47 0.89
C ALA A 52 5.59 -16.12 -0.40
N ARG A 53 4.70 -16.62 -1.27
CA ARG A 53 5.06 -17.23 -2.57
C ARG A 53 5.59 -16.23 -3.60
N ARG A 54 5.41 -14.94 -3.37
CA ARG A 54 5.91 -13.86 -4.24
C ARG A 54 7.33 -13.43 -3.91
N ILE A 55 7.90 -13.94 -2.82
CA ILE A 55 9.33 -13.76 -2.51
C ILE A 55 10.11 -14.68 -3.44
N VAL A 56 10.91 -14.07 -4.32
CA VAL A 56 11.63 -14.82 -5.39
C VAL A 56 12.99 -15.35 -4.98
N ASP A 57 13.55 -14.85 -3.86
CA ASP A 57 14.82 -15.33 -3.34
C ASP A 57 14.62 -16.57 -2.46
N PRO A 58 15.10 -17.76 -2.90
CA PRO A 58 14.97 -19.00 -2.10
C PRO A 58 15.81 -18.98 -0.81
N GLY A 59 16.77 -18.05 -0.68
CA GLY A 59 17.56 -17.85 0.54
C GLY A 59 16.79 -17.14 1.66
N VAL A 60 15.67 -16.51 1.36
CA VAL A 60 14.85 -15.82 2.37
C VAL A 60 14.11 -16.81 3.25
N VAL A 61 14.50 -16.89 4.51
CA VAL A 61 13.85 -17.76 5.49
C VAL A 61 12.65 -17.05 6.09
N ILE A 62 11.48 -17.70 6.08
CA ILE A 62 10.25 -17.21 6.70
C ILE A 62 9.99 -17.99 7.99
N HIS A 63 9.90 -17.25 9.11
CA HIS A 63 9.58 -17.78 10.43
C HIS A 63 8.14 -17.44 10.78
N GLU A 64 7.38 -18.42 11.28
CA GLU A 64 6.00 -18.24 11.74
C GLU A 64 5.94 -18.39 13.27
N MET A 65 5.20 -17.50 13.91
CA MET A 65 5.03 -17.50 15.36
C MET A 65 3.66 -18.03 15.81
N ASP A 66 2.75 -18.36 14.88
CA ASP A 66 1.41 -18.90 15.15
C ASP A 66 0.63 -18.12 16.23
N TRP A 67 0.81 -16.80 16.28
CA TRP A 67 0.09 -15.95 17.23
C TRP A 67 -1.39 -15.85 16.85
N ARG A 68 -2.26 -16.16 17.81
CA ARG A 68 -3.72 -16.19 17.63
C ARG A 68 -4.42 -14.87 17.97
N GLY A 69 -3.65 -13.83 18.29
CA GLY A 69 -4.18 -12.54 18.75
C GLY A 69 -4.18 -12.43 20.29
N GLY A 70 -4.54 -11.23 20.75
CA GLY A 70 -4.56 -10.92 22.18
C GLY A 70 -3.16 -10.68 22.79
N ASN A 71 -3.11 -10.59 24.13
CA ASN A 71 -1.88 -10.33 24.84
C ASN A 71 -1.16 -11.67 25.15
N ASP A 72 -0.05 -11.93 24.47
CA ASP A 72 0.77 -13.14 24.66
C ASP A 72 2.23 -12.79 24.99
N PRO A 73 2.59 -12.70 26.27
CA PRO A 73 3.98 -12.40 26.67
C PRO A 73 4.99 -13.47 26.19
N ARG A 74 4.55 -14.71 25.97
CA ARG A 74 5.41 -15.77 25.45
C ARG A 74 5.86 -15.51 24.02
N LEU A 75 5.06 -14.75 23.25
CA LEU A 75 5.42 -14.35 21.88
C LEU A 75 6.71 -13.52 21.86
N ALA A 76 6.86 -12.56 22.77
CA ALA A 76 8.09 -11.78 22.89
C ALA A 76 9.30 -12.65 23.27
N LEU A 77 9.14 -13.67 24.13
CA LEU A 77 10.21 -14.61 24.47
C LEU A 77 10.59 -15.51 23.29
N ARG A 78 9.59 -16.00 22.53
CA ARG A 78 9.84 -16.78 21.31
C ARG A 78 10.58 -15.95 20.26
N LEU A 79 10.18 -14.68 20.09
CA LEU A 79 10.87 -13.77 19.18
C LEU A 79 12.30 -13.48 19.66
N ALA A 80 12.52 -13.27 20.96
CA ALA A 80 13.87 -13.11 21.52
C ALA A 80 14.74 -14.35 21.27
N ALA A 81 14.20 -15.56 21.41
CA ALA A 81 14.90 -16.80 21.11
C ALA A 81 15.27 -16.90 19.62
N LEU A 82 14.35 -16.52 18.72
CA LEU A 82 14.62 -16.45 17.29
C LEU A 82 15.77 -15.46 17.00
N LEU A 83 15.71 -14.25 17.55
CA LEU A 83 16.73 -13.21 17.35
C LEU A 83 18.12 -13.64 17.83
N ARG A 84 18.21 -14.32 18.99
CA ARG A 84 19.48 -14.87 19.49
C ARG A 84 20.06 -15.93 18.56
N ARG A 85 19.22 -16.75 17.92
CA ARG A 85 19.62 -17.81 16.99
C ARG A 85 20.05 -17.24 15.64
N THR A 86 19.26 -16.33 15.05
CA THR A 86 19.49 -15.78 13.71
C THR A 86 20.47 -14.60 13.69
N ARG A 87 20.62 -13.92 14.83
CA ARG A 87 21.52 -12.77 15.02
C ARG A 87 21.44 -11.74 13.87
N PRO A 88 20.24 -11.20 13.54
CA PRO A 88 20.14 -10.16 12.54
C PRO A 88 20.89 -8.91 13.01
N HIS A 89 21.47 -8.15 12.07
CA HIS A 89 22.04 -6.84 12.37
C HIS A 89 20.92 -5.84 12.63
N ILE A 90 19.82 -5.94 11.87
CA ILE A 90 18.66 -5.06 11.98
C ILE A 90 17.38 -5.88 12.18
N VAL A 91 16.59 -5.54 13.17
CA VAL A 91 15.20 -5.98 13.34
C VAL A 91 14.30 -4.87 12.85
N HIS A 92 13.53 -5.11 11.78
CA HIS A 92 12.62 -4.11 11.22
C HIS A 92 11.16 -4.52 11.47
N THR A 93 10.47 -3.81 12.34
CA THR A 93 9.06 -4.03 12.72
C THR A 93 8.11 -3.13 11.92
N ARG A 94 6.93 -3.65 11.56
CA ARG A 94 5.93 -2.90 10.78
C ARG A 94 4.57 -2.89 11.46
N ASN A 95 4.03 -1.68 11.65
CA ASN A 95 2.80 -1.39 12.38
C ASN A 95 2.85 -1.81 13.87
N ALA A 96 1.78 -1.49 14.61
CA ALA A 96 1.76 -1.48 16.07
C ALA A 96 2.05 -2.83 16.73
N GLU A 97 1.37 -3.92 16.35
CA GLU A 97 1.53 -5.22 17.01
C GLU A 97 2.95 -5.78 16.84
N PRO A 98 3.52 -5.85 15.61
CA PRO A 98 4.92 -6.21 15.42
C PRO A 98 5.90 -5.30 16.15
N PHE A 99 5.57 -4.01 16.33
CA PHE A 99 6.41 -3.10 17.11
C PHE A 99 6.47 -3.50 18.57
N PHE A 100 5.32 -3.75 19.22
CA PHE A 100 5.29 -4.15 20.64
C PHE A 100 6.12 -5.41 20.90
N TYR A 101 5.84 -6.49 20.17
CA TYR A 101 6.53 -7.76 20.38
C TYR A 101 7.98 -7.72 19.91
N GLY A 102 8.24 -7.05 18.78
CA GLY A 102 9.56 -6.87 18.20
C GLY A 102 10.48 -6.04 19.09
N PHE A 103 9.99 -4.96 19.66
CA PHE A 103 10.74 -4.14 20.61
C PHE A 103 11.17 -4.94 21.85
N VAL A 104 10.22 -5.61 22.51
CA VAL A 104 10.52 -6.43 23.69
C VAL A 104 11.48 -7.57 23.33
N GLY A 105 11.21 -8.27 22.22
CA GLY A 105 12.08 -9.35 21.73
C GLY A 105 13.51 -8.87 21.43
N ALA A 106 13.64 -7.73 20.75
CA ALA A 106 14.94 -7.13 20.42
C ALA A 106 15.73 -6.71 21.68
N LYS A 107 15.09 -6.08 22.65
CA LYS A 107 15.75 -5.73 23.93
C LYS A 107 16.19 -6.96 24.73
N LEU A 108 15.34 -7.99 24.82
CA LEU A 108 15.69 -9.24 25.49
C LEU A 108 16.82 -10.01 24.77
N ALA A 109 16.84 -9.95 23.44
CA ALA A 109 17.88 -10.58 22.65
C ALA A 109 19.17 -9.76 22.58
N ARG A 110 19.16 -8.52 23.00
CA ARG A 110 20.23 -7.52 22.79
C ARG A 110 20.55 -7.40 21.29
N ALA A 111 19.50 -7.29 20.46
CA ALA A 111 19.64 -7.06 19.04
C ALA A 111 20.45 -5.79 18.78
N GLN A 112 21.25 -5.80 17.71
CA GLN A 112 22.17 -4.72 17.39
C GLN A 112 21.42 -3.42 17.04
N ALA A 113 20.38 -3.50 16.21
CA ALA A 113 19.57 -2.35 15.84
C ALA A 113 18.09 -2.71 15.68
N LEU A 114 17.20 -1.75 16.01
CA LEU A 114 15.76 -1.82 15.82
C LEU A 114 15.29 -0.67 14.94
N VAL A 115 14.65 -1.01 13.82
CA VAL A 115 13.95 -0.08 12.93
C VAL A 115 12.45 -0.33 13.05
N HIS A 116 11.65 0.73 13.00
CA HIS A 116 10.19 0.63 12.99
C HIS A 116 9.59 1.45 11.88
N SER A 117 8.53 0.93 11.23
CA SER A 117 7.76 1.67 10.23
C SER A 117 6.26 1.55 10.45
N GLU A 118 5.57 2.68 10.23
CA GLU A 118 4.11 2.74 10.20
C GLU A 118 3.60 2.92 8.76
N HIS A 119 2.61 2.08 8.39
CA HIS A 119 2.06 2.02 7.03
C HIS A 119 0.59 2.41 6.96
N GLY A 120 0.01 2.87 8.05
CA GLY A 120 -1.38 3.26 8.20
C GLY A 120 -2.06 2.54 9.34
N ARG A 121 -2.81 3.27 10.14
CA ARG A 121 -3.54 2.77 11.31
C ARG A 121 -4.69 3.68 11.68
N LYS A 122 -5.58 3.16 12.51
CA LYS A 122 -6.51 3.97 13.29
C LYS A 122 -5.85 4.37 14.61
N PHE A 123 -6.19 5.55 15.11
CA PHE A 123 -5.68 6.06 16.39
C PHE A 123 -6.76 5.93 17.48
N ASP A 124 -7.32 4.73 17.62
CA ASP A 124 -8.38 4.37 18.56
C ASP A 124 -7.90 3.49 19.74
N ASP A 125 -6.59 3.36 19.88
CA ASP A 125 -5.96 2.64 20.99
C ASP A 125 -6.16 3.36 22.35
N ARG A 126 -6.06 2.60 23.44
CA ARG A 126 -6.10 3.14 24.80
C ARG A 126 -4.91 4.07 25.06
N PRO A 127 -5.07 5.18 25.82
CA PRO A 127 -3.98 6.12 26.11
C PRO A 127 -2.72 5.48 26.69
N ALA A 128 -2.86 4.46 27.55
CA ALA A 128 -1.74 3.72 28.09
C ALA A 128 -0.88 3.04 27.00
N ARG A 129 -1.52 2.54 25.94
CA ARG A 129 -0.85 1.91 24.81
C ARG A 129 -0.03 2.93 24.01
N PHE A 130 -0.57 4.13 23.81
CA PHE A 130 0.15 5.23 23.19
C PHE A 130 1.35 5.67 24.04
N ALA A 131 1.19 5.75 25.38
CA ALA A 131 2.31 6.09 26.27
C ALA A 131 3.46 5.07 26.16
N VAL A 132 3.14 3.77 26.07
CA VAL A 132 4.15 2.71 25.86
C VAL A 132 4.81 2.88 24.50
N GLN A 133 4.05 3.10 23.41
CA GLN A 133 4.62 3.30 22.08
C GLN A 133 5.53 4.53 22.02
N ARG A 134 5.12 5.65 22.66
CA ARG A 134 5.95 6.84 22.79
C ARG A 134 7.26 6.56 23.51
N TRP A 135 7.23 5.76 24.59
CA TRP A 135 8.45 5.37 25.29
C TRP A 135 9.33 4.46 24.42
N MET A 136 8.74 3.47 23.74
CA MET A 136 9.44 2.57 22.82
C MET A 136 10.10 3.34 21.66
N SER A 137 9.43 4.35 21.12
CA SER A 137 9.95 5.15 20.00
C SER A 137 11.26 5.86 20.34
N ARG A 138 11.41 6.33 21.58
CA ARG A 138 12.65 6.97 22.07
C ARG A 138 13.83 6.01 22.22
N HIS A 139 13.57 4.70 22.17
CA HIS A 139 14.55 3.63 22.32
C HIS A 139 14.67 2.77 21.05
N THR A 140 14.24 3.31 19.93
CA THR A 140 14.30 2.69 18.59
C THR A 140 15.28 3.48 17.74
N ASP A 141 16.16 2.78 17.00
CA ASP A 141 17.29 3.38 16.30
C ASP A 141 16.88 4.22 15.08
N ALA A 142 15.78 3.84 14.41
CA ALA A 142 15.15 4.61 13.35
C ALA A 142 13.65 4.32 13.27
N ILE A 143 12.86 5.35 13.00
CA ILE A 143 11.41 5.25 12.80
C ILE A 143 11.06 6.01 11.53
N PHE A 144 10.18 5.45 10.71
CA PHE A 144 9.63 6.19 9.59
C PHE A 144 8.13 5.90 9.38
N ALA A 145 7.47 6.87 8.78
CA ALA A 145 6.11 6.77 8.28
C ALA A 145 6.10 6.79 6.76
N VAL A 146 5.08 6.20 6.14
CA VAL A 146 4.98 6.17 4.67
C VAL A 146 4.43 7.46 4.06
N SER A 147 4.01 8.42 4.89
CA SER A 147 3.50 9.73 4.45
C SER A 147 3.76 10.80 5.52
N ASP A 148 3.82 12.08 5.10
CA ASP A 148 3.94 13.22 6.00
C ASP A 148 2.71 13.36 6.90
N GLN A 149 1.51 13.08 6.36
CA GLN A 149 0.29 13.07 7.16
C GLN A 149 0.37 12.00 8.28
N LEU A 150 0.80 10.78 7.95
CA LEU A 150 0.96 9.73 8.97
C LEU A 150 2.02 10.09 10.00
N LYS A 151 3.14 10.70 9.61
CA LYS A 151 4.12 11.26 10.53
C LYS A 151 3.48 12.27 11.48
N THR A 152 2.70 13.20 10.94
CA THR A 152 1.97 14.22 11.73
C THR A 152 1.02 13.55 12.73
N ASP A 153 0.31 12.51 12.31
CA ASP A 153 -0.62 11.77 13.16
C ASP A 153 0.11 10.99 14.27
N LEU A 154 1.26 10.38 13.99
CA LEU A 154 2.11 9.71 14.99
C LEU A 154 2.61 10.69 16.06
N VAL A 155 3.05 11.87 15.63
CA VAL A 155 3.48 12.94 16.56
C VAL A 155 2.30 13.43 17.38
N LYS A 156 1.17 13.73 16.75
CA LYS A 156 -0.02 14.31 17.41
C LYS A 156 -0.71 13.34 18.36
N HIS A 157 -0.95 12.11 17.96
CA HIS A 157 -1.78 11.16 18.71
C HIS A 157 -0.97 10.28 19.66
N ILE A 158 0.26 9.89 19.29
CA ILE A 158 1.12 9.04 20.13
C ILE A 158 2.12 9.88 20.92
N GLY A 159 2.50 11.06 20.42
CA GLY A 159 3.53 11.91 21.00
C GLY A 159 4.94 11.40 20.71
N MET A 160 5.15 10.77 19.54
CA MET A 160 6.50 10.45 19.08
C MET A 160 7.28 11.75 18.82
N PRO A 161 8.60 11.81 19.11
CA PRO A 161 9.40 13.00 18.82
C PRO A 161 9.40 13.25 17.30
N GLN A 162 9.09 14.46 16.87
CA GLN A 162 8.96 14.83 15.46
C GLN A 162 10.25 14.58 14.67
N GLU A 163 11.40 14.87 15.28
CA GLU A 163 12.73 14.69 14.71
C GLU A 163 13.14 13.20 14.57
N SER A 164 12.49 12.29 15.31
CA SER A 164 12.78 10.85 15.27
C SER A 164 12.01 10.09 14.21
N VAL A 165 10.99 10.70 13.59
CA VAL A 165 10.16 10.08 12.57
C VAL A 165 10.55 10.64 11.19
N GLU A 166 11.20 9.83 10.39
CA GLU A 166 11.48 10.13 8.97
C GLU A 166 10.24 9.83 8.10
N VAL A 167 10.21 10.33 6.86
CA VAL A 167 9.20 9.95 5.87
C VAL A 167 9.87 9.18 4.75
N LEU A 168 9.35 8.00 4.47
CA LEU A 168 9.79 7.16 3.38
C LEU A 168 8.56 6.70 2.60
N HIS A 169 8.27 7.40 1.50
CA HIS A 169 7.10 7.14 0.67
C HIS A 169 7.15 5.75 0.02
N ASN A 170 5.98 5.16 -0.18
CA ASN A 170 5.83 3.96 -1.01
C ASN A 170 6.21 4.28 -2.46
N GLY A 171 6.68 3.27 -3.17
CA GLY A 171 6.98 3.33 -4.60
C GLY A 171 6.19 2.31 -5.39
N VAL A 172 5.99 2.59 -6.67
CA VAL A 172 5.36 1.68 -7.63
C VAL A 172 6.37 1.14 -8.63
N ASP A 173 6.24 -0.13 -8.96
CA ASP A 173 7.05 -0.80 -9.98
C ASP A 173 6.62 -0.35 -11.38
N LEU A 174 7.28 0.66 -11.89
CA LEU A 174 6.98 1.23 -13.21
C LEU A 174 7.23 0.24 -14.35
N SER A 175 8.11 -0.74 -14.17
CA SER A 175 8.39 -1.73 -15.22
C SER A 175 7.15 -2.53 -15.64
N ARG A 176 6.17 -2.69 -14.74
CA ARG A 176 4.88 -3.33 -15.02
C ARG A 176 4.00 -2.48 -15.95
N PHE A 177 4.21 -1.17 -15.94
CA PHE A 177 3.43 -0.19 -16.72
C PHE A 177 4.18 0.28 -17.97
N ASP A 178 5.51 0.42 -17.92
CA ASP A 178 6.36 0.89 -19.01
C ASP A 178 6.63 -0.15 -20.11
N LEU A 179 6.62 -1.46 -19.78
CA LEU A 179 6.73 -2.54 -20.78
C LEU A 179 5.64 -2.44 -21.84
N ALA A 180 4.61 -1.71 -21.51
CA ALA A 180 3.53 -1.37 -22.40
C ALA A 180 3.87 -0.22 -23.37
N ASP A 181 4.78 0.72 -23.06
CA ASP A 181 5.07 1.91 -23.87
C ASP A 181 6.21 1.74 -24.87
N ARG A 182 7.12 0.77 -24.65
CA ARG A 182 8.33 0.59 -25.45
C ARG A 182 8.12 0.09 -26.89
N ALA A 183 6.87 -0.11 -27.31
CA ALA A 183 6.57 -0.47 -28.68
C ALA A 183 5.31 0.24 -29.16
N SER A 184 5.47 1.34 -29.90
CA SER A 184 4.39 2.01 -30.67
C SER A 184 3.61 1.07 -31.58
N ALA A 185 4.17 -0.08 -31.94
CA ALA A 185 3.50 -1.17 -32.67
C ALA A 185 2.47 -1.96 -31.83
N ARG A 186 2.35 -1.71 -30.52
CA ARG A 186 1.42 -2.43 -29.62
C ARG A 186 0.18 -1.62 -29.21
N GLU A 187 0.05 -0.36 -29.62
CA GLU A 187 -1.14 0.46 -29.32
C GLU A 187 -2.45 -0.21 -29.76
N PRO A 188 -2.57 -0.75 -31.01
CA PRO A 188 -3.76 -1.47 -31.43
C PRO A 188 -4.02 -2.75 -30.61
N ALA A 189 -2.97 -3.45 -30.21
CA ALA A 189 -3.10 -4.68 -29.40
C ALA A 189 -3.61 -4.37 -27.98
N ARG A 190 -3.26 -3.22 -27.44
CA ARG A 190 -3.72 -2.75 -26.11
C ARG A 190 -5.16 -2.29 -26.12
N ALA A 191 -5.56 -1.52 -27.14
CA ALA A 191 -6.95 -1.16 -27.33
C ALA A 191 -7.80 -2.42 -27.41
N SER A 192 -7.36 -3.42 -28.19
CA SER A 192 -8.00 -4.73 -28.28
C SER A 192 -8.02 -5.51 -26.95
N GLU A 193 -6.96 -5.45 -26.14
CA GLU A 193 -6.92 -6.09 -24.81
C GLU A 193 -7.88 -5.41 -23.83
N ARG A 194 -7.89 -4.07 -23.80
CA ARG A 194 -8.82 -3.27 -22.99
C ARG A 194 -10.27 -3.60 -23.35
N GLU A 195 -10.60 -3.61 -24.63
CA GLU A 195 -11.94 -3.93 -25.12
C GLU A 195 -12.32 -5.38 -24.80
N THR A 196 -11.37 -6.32 -24.91
CA THR A 196 -11.59 -7.73 -24.58
C THR A 196 -11.93 -7.89 -23.11
N LEU A 197 -11.14 -7.29 -22.19
CA LEU A 197 -11.42 -7.32 -20.77
C LEU A 197 -12.78 -6.70 -20.44
N ARG A 198 -13.12 -5.58 -21.04
CA ARG A 198 -14.41 -4.92 -20.81
C ARG A 198 -15.57 -5.79 -21.28
N ARG A 199 -15.47 -6.46 -22.42
CA ARG A 199 -16.47 -7.43 -22.90
C ARG A 199 -16.60 -8.64 -21.98
N GLU A 200 -15.48 -9.18 -21.45
CA GLU A 200 -15.50 -10.26 -20.46
C GLU A 200 -16.25 -9.85 -19.18
N TRP A 201 -16.19 -8.57 -18.81
CA TRP A 201 -16.92 -8.02 -17.67
C TRP A 201 -18.39 -7.69 -17.98
N GLY A 202 -18.82 -7.81 -19.25
CA GLY A 202 -20.17 -7.42 -19.69
C GLY A 202 -20.34 -5.91 -19.86
N VAL A 203 -19.25 -5.16 -20.03
CA VAL A 203 -19.29 -3.72 -20.31
C VAL A 203 -19.50 -3.53 -21.83
N PRO A 204 -20.51 -2.76 -22.26
CA PRO A 204 -20.75 -2.45 -23.66
C PRO A 204 -19.59 -1.66 -24.30
N ASP A 205 -19.42 -1.84 -25.61
CA ASP A 205 -18.43 -1.07 -26.36
C ASP A 205 -18.73 0.45 -26.28
N GLY A 206 -17.68 1.24 -26.03
CA GLY A 206 -17.78 2.69 -25.89
C GLY A 206 -18.29 3.19 -24.53
N ALA A 207 -18.75 2.31 -23.63
CA ALA A 207 -19.16 2.73 -22.28
C ALA A 207 -17.98 3.18 -21.43
N LEU A 208 -18.21 4.23 -20.61
CA LEU A 208 -17.23 4.69 -19.64
C LEU A 208 -17.16 3.73 -18.44
N VAL A 209 -15.93 3.44 -18.01
CA VAL A 209 -15.65 2.56 -16.88
C VAL A 209 -15.03 3.37 -15.75
N VAL A 210 -15.75 3.49 -14.66
CA VAL A 210 -15.25 3.96 -13.36
C VAL A 210 -14.82 2.73 -12.57
N GLY A 211 -13.57 2.70 -12.12
CA GLY A 211 -13.03 1.51 -11.46
C GLY A 211 -12.36 1.77 -10.14
N SER A 212 -12.31 0.75 -9.30
CA SER A 212 -11.47 0.71 -8.10
C SER A 212 -10.85 -0.66 -7.88
N VAL A 213 -9.68 -0.68 -7.24
CA VAL A 213 -8.98 -1.92 -6.90
C VAL A 213 -8.66 -1.91 -5.42
N GLY A 214 -9.04 -2.98 -4.71
CA GLY A 214 -8.74 -3.13 -3.28
C GLY A 214 -9.68 -4.08 -2.56
N ARG A 215 -9.33 -4.42 -1.32
CA ARG A 215 -10.16 -5.29 -0.48
C ARG A 215 -11.55 -4.68 -0.27
N LEU A 216 -12.60 -5.48 -0.36
CA LEU A 216 -13.98 -5.06 -0.11
C LEU A 216 -14.25 -5.06 1.42
N VAL A 217 -13.71 -4.02 2.08
CA VAL A 217 -13.80 -3.80 3.54
C VAL A 217 -14.28 -2.38 3.85
N ALA A 218 -14.91 -2.19 5.01
CA ALA A 218 -15.55 -0.93 5.40
C ALA A 218 -14.66 0.31 5.25
N VAL A 219 -13.35 0.19 5.55
CA VAL A 219 -12.41 1.33 5.43
C VAL A 219 -12.23 1.82 3.99
N LYS A 220 -12.48 0.99 2.98
CA LYS A 220 -12.43 1.36 1.56
C LYS A 220 -13.68 2.11 1.08
N ASN A 221 -14.77 2.05 1.84
CA ASN A 221 -16.00 2.83 1.67
C ASN A 221 -16.60 2.80 0.25
N TYR A 222 -16.58 1.63 -0.39
CA TYR A 222 -17.14 1.47 -1.74
C TYR A 222 -18.64 1.76 -1.81
N GLY A 223 -19.36 1.64 -0.68
CA GLY A 223 -20.77 2.06 -0.60
C GLY A 223 -20.97 3.53 -0.94
N LEU A 224 -20.04 4.42 -0.54
CA LEU A 224 -20.06 5.84 -0.94
C LEU A 224 -19.93 5.99 -2.47
N LEU A 225 -19.02 5.23 -3.08
CA LEU A 225 -18.84 5.27 -4.53
C LEU A 225 -20.08 4.81 -5.29
N LEU A 226 -20.75 3.74 -4.84
CA LEU A 226 -21.99 3.27 -5.45
C LEU A 226 -23.08 4.37 -5.40
N ARG A 227 -23.25 5.03 -4.25
CA ARG A 227 -24.24 6.11 -4.10
C ARG A 227 -23.90 7.32 -4.96
N ALA A 228 -22.63 7.72 -4.98
CA ALA A 228 -22.18 8.86 -5.81
C ALA A 228 -22.38 8.58 -7.32
N VAL A 229 -22.12 7.36 -7.78
CA VAL A 229 -22.42 6.95 -9.17
C VAL A 229 -23.92 7.00 -9.45
N ALA A 230 -24.74 6.47 -8.54
CA ALA A 230 -26.19 6.48 -8.72
C ALA A 230 -26.78 7.90 -8.74
N SER A 231 -26.30 8.79 -7.85
CA SER A 231 -26.79 10.17 -7.74
C SER A 231 -26.25 11.10 -8.83
N SER A 232 -25.13 10.77 -9.47
CA SER A 232 -24.50 11.61 -10.49
C SER A 232 -25.27 11.69 -11.81
N GLY A 233 -26.21 10.77 -12.06
CA GLY A 233 -26.92 10.68 -13.34
C GLY A 233 -26.04 10.27 -14.53
N LEU A 234 -24.84 9.77 -14.28
CA LEU A 234 -23.93 9.31 -15.32
C LEU A 234 -24.31 7.89 -15.79
N ASP A 235 -24.19 7.67 -17.09
CA ASP A 235 -24.28 6.33 -17.67
C ASP A 235 -22.87 5.70 -17.76
N VAL A 236 -22.39 5.23 -16.60
CA VAL A 236 -21.08 4.62 -16.45
C VAL A 236 -21.20 3.21 -15.89
N HIS A 237 -20.26 2.35 -16.26
CA HIS A 237 -20.09 1.04 -15.62
C HIS A 237 -19.11 1.15 -14.47
N LEU A 238 -19.52 0.63 -13.30
CA LEU A 238 -18.69 0.60 -12.09
C LEU A 238 -18.06 -0.79 -11.93
N VAL A 239 -16.72 -0.82 -11.92
CA VAL A 239 -15.95 -2.05 -11.78
C VAL A 239 -15.15 -2.03 -10.48
N LEU A 240 -15.38 -3.02 -9.61
CA LEU A 240 -14.63 -3.19 -8.37
C LEU A 240 -13.84 -4.51 -8.43
N ALA A 241 -12.51 -4.41 -8.44
CA ALA A 241 -11.62 -5.56 -8.40
C ALA A 241 -11.09 -5.79 -6.99
N GLY A 242 -11.48 -6.90 -6.40
CA GLY A 242 -11.10 -7.29 -5.04
C GLY A 242 -12.13 -8.18 -4.38
N GLU A 243 -11.73 -8.73 -3.23
CA GLU A 243 -12.59 -9.57 -2.39
C GLU A 243 -12.67 -9.00 -0.98
N GLY A 244 -13.71 -9.40 -0.24
CA GLY A 244 -13.88 -9.04 1.15
C GLY A 244 -15.31 -9.18 1.68
N PRO A 245 -15.50 -8.99 2.99
CA PRO A 245 -16.78 -9.20 3.66
C PRO A 245 -17.89 -8.25 3.18
N GLU A 246 -17.56 -7.10 2.58
CA GLU A 246 -18.55 -6.13 2.08
C GLU A 246 -19.20 -6.55 0.75
N ARG A 247 -18.73 -7.62 0.07
CA ARG A 247 -19.21 -8.01 -1.25
C ARG A 247 -20.74 -8.14 -1.33
N ALA A 248 -21.34 -8.88 -0.39
CA ALA A 248 -22.79 -9.08 -0.38
C ALA A 248 -23.57 -7.78 -0.13
N ALA A 249 -23.07 -6.93 0.78
CA ALA A 249 -23.66 -5.63 1.07
C ALA A 249 -23.60 -4.68 -0.13
N LEU A 250 -22.48 -4.66 -0.84
CA LEU A 250 -22.30 -3.85 -2.07
C LEU A 250 -23.22 -4.33 -3.20
N THR A 251 -23.39 -5.65 -3.37
CA THR A 251 -24.34 -6.21 -4.35
C THR A 251 -25.78 -5.78 -4.03
N ALA A 252 -26.20 -5.90 -2.78
CA ALA A 252 -27.55 -5.49 -2.35
C ALA A 252 -27.76 -3.99 -2.51
N LEU A 253 -26.74 -3.17 -2.15
CA LEU A 253 -26.78 -1.72 -2.32
C LEU A 253 -26.89 -1.35 -3.81
N GLY A 254 -26.12 -1.97 -4.70
CA GLY A 254 -26.18 -1.73 -6.14
C GLY A 254 -27.58 -2.02 -6.72
N ALA A 255 -28.22 -3.09 -6.24
CA ALA A 255 -29.60 -3.41 -6.61
C ALA A 255 -30.60 -2.35 -6.11
N SER A 256 -30.50 -1.92 -4.86
CA SER A 256 -31.38 -0.89 -4.28
C SER A 256 -31.22 0.49 -4.94
N LEU A 257 -30.04 0.80 -5.45
CA LEU A 257 -29.73 2.03 -6.17
C LEU A 257 -30.09 1.97 -7.67
N GLY A 258 -30.56 0.83 -8.19
CA GLY A 258 -30.89 0.66 -9.60
C GLY A 258 -29.68 0.61 -10.55
N ILE A 259 -28.48 0.34 -10.04
CA ILE A 259 -27.26 0.25 -10.83
C ILE A 259 -26.73 -1.19 -10.97
N ALA A 260 -27.51 -2.21 -10.61
CA ALA A 260 -27.06 -3.60 -10.58
C ALA A 260 -26.55 -4.09 -11.94
N SER A 261 -27.17 -3.67 -13.06
CA SER A 261 -26.74 -4.03 -14.42
C SER A 261 -25.41 -3.39 -14.85
N ARG A 262 -24.96 -2.36 -14.14
CA ARG A 262 -23.74 -1.59 -14.42
C ARG A 262 -22.69 -1.77 -13.32
N LEU A 263 -22.93 -2.63 -12.32
CA LEU A 263 -21.99 -2.93 -11.23
C LEU A 263 -21.33 -4.30 -11.45
N HIS A 264 -20.01 -4.29 -11.59
CA HIS A 264 -19.21 -5.49 -11.85
C HIS A 264 -18.24 -5.72 -10.69
N LEU A 265 -18.45 -6.80 -9.93
CA LEU A 265 -17.56 -7.21 -8.83
C LEU A 265 -16.68 -8.36 -9.31
N LEU A 266 -15.45 -8.07 -9.73
CA LEU A 266 -14.57 -9.01 -10.44
C LEU A 266 -13.98 -10.10 -9.53
N GLY A 267 -13.97 -9.88 -8.21
CA GLY A 267 -13.22 -10.75 -7.32
C GLY A 267 -11.72 -10.40 -7.28
N HIS A 268 -10.94 -11.32 -6.71
CA HIS A 268 -9.48 -11.14 -6.64
C HIS A 268 -8.85 -11.19 -8.05
N SER A 269 -7.93 -10.26 -8.33
CA SER A 269 -7.15 -10.25 -9.57
C SER A 269 -5.66 -10.21 -9.26
N ASN A 270 -4.90 -11.05 -9.92
CA ASN A 270 -3.44 -11.03 -9.88
C ASN A 270 -2.84 -10.04 -10.90
N ASP A 271 -3.61 -9.67 -11.92
CA ASP A 271 -3.20 -8.82 -13.04
C ASP A 271 -3.75 -7.39 -12.87
N VAL A 272 -3.43 -6.77 -11.72
CA VAL A 272 -3.95 -5.44 -11.34
C VAL A 272 -3.62 -4.39 -12.41
N ASP A 273 -2.46 -4.43 -13.02
CA ASP A 273 -2.04 -3.51 -14.08
C ASP A 273 -2.91 -3.63 -15.35
N ARG A 274 -3.35 -4.84 -15.74
CA ARG A 274 -4.31 -5.04 -16.83
C ARG A 274 -5.69 -4.49 -16.49
N VAL A 275 -6.17 -4.77 -15.27
CA VAL A 275 -7.45 -4.27 -14.77
C VAL A 275 -7.47 -2.75 -14.76
N LEU A 276 -6.44 -2.11 -14.23
CA LEU A 276 -6.34 -0.65 -14.16
C LEU A 276 -6.38 -0.01 -15.56
N ARG A 277 -5.63 -0.55 -16.54
CA ARG A 277 -5.65 -0.03 -17.93
C ARG A 277 -7.03 -0.11 -18.59
N ALA A 278 -7.92 -0.94 -18.08
CA ALA A 278 -9.29 -1.02 -18.59
C ALA A 278 -10.24 0.04 -18.00
N PHE A 279 -9.81 0.85 -17.03
CA PHE A 279 -10.60 1.95 -16.47
C PHE A 279 -10.43 3.25 -17.26
N ASP A 280 -11.46 4.12 -17.23
CA ASP A 280 -11.39 5.51 -17.69
C ASP A 280 -11.11 6.47 -16.55
N VAL A 281 -11.60 6.14 -15.35
CA VAL A 281 -11.40 6.89 -14.11
C VAL A 281 -11.17 5.89 -12.98
N PHE A 282 -10.15 6.12 -12.17
CA PHE A 282 -9.91 5.35 -10.94
C PHE A 282 -10.46 6.12 -9.74
N VAL A 283 -11.16 5.43 -8.82
CA VAL A 283 -11.71 6.06 -7.60
C VAL A 283 -11.25 5.35 -6.36
N LEU A 284 -10.70 6.10 -5.39
CA LEU A 284 -10.33 5.62 -4.07
C LEU A 284 -11.13 6.37 -2.99
N PRO A 285 -12.31 5.88 -2.55
CA PRO A 285 -13.20 6.58 -1.63
C PRO A 285 -12.92 6.29 -0.15
N SER A 286 -11.71 5.87 0.19
CA SER A 286 -11.34 5.35 1.50
C SER A 286 -11.60 6.33 2.65
N ILE A 287 -11.91 5.80 3.84
CA ILE A 287 -12.03 6.57 5.08
C ILE A 287 -10.65 6.87 5.69
N SER A 288 -9.69 5.96 5.48
CA SER A 288 -8.34 6.09 6.03
C SER A 288 -7.35 5.34 5.15
N GLU A 289 -6.20 5.95 4.91
CA GLU A 289 -5.06 5.37 4.20
C GLU A 289 -3.74 5.76 4.90
N GLY A 290 -2.71 4.95 4.74
CA GLY A 290 -1.34 5.40 5.01
C GLY A 290 -0.80 6.11 3.76
N MET A 291 -0.48 5.31 2.74
CA MET A 291 -0.14 5.73 1.39
C MET A 291 -0.62 4.64 0.43
N SER A 292 -1.53 4.97 -0.47
CA SER A 292 -2.21 3.96 -1.29
C SER A 292 -1.36 3.48 -2.47
N ASN A 293 -0.95 2.21 -2.46
CA ASN A 293 -0.26 1.60 -3.58
C ASN A 293 -1.14 1.52 -4.83
N THR A 294 -2.44 1.21 -4.68
CA THR A 294 -3.34 1.11 -5.85
C THR A 294 -3.60 2.46 -6.50
N LEU A 295 -3.52 3.55 -5.75
CA LEU A 295 -3.58 4.92 -6.29
C LEU A 295 -2.33 5.22 -7.13
N LEU A 296 -1.15 4.87 -6.63
CA LEU A 296 0.11 4.98 -7.38
C LEU A 296 0.10 4.09 -8.64
N GLU A 297 -0.42 2.87 -8.54
CA GLU A 297 -0.55 1.94 -9.65
C GLU A 297 -1.53 2.46 -10.72
N ALA A 298 -2.66 3.06 -10.32
CA ALA A 298 -3.62 3.67 -11.25
C ALA A 298 -2.99 4.85 -12.01
N MET A 299 -2.27 5.72 -11.31
CA MET A 299 -1.56 6.84 -11.92
C MET A 299 -0.45 6.35 -12.86
N ALA A 300 0.29 5.32 -12.49
CA ALA A 300 1.31 4.69 -13.35
C ALA A 300 0.69 4.06 -14.61
N ALA A 301 -0.51 3.49 -14.49
CA ALA A 301 -1.28 2.98 -15.63
C ALA A 301 -1.81 4.10 -16.56
N GLY A 302 -1.66 5.37 -16.18
CA GLY A 302 -2.21 6.50 -16.93
C GLY A 302 -3.72 6.64 -16.77
N VAL A 303 -4.26 6.24 -15.62
CA VAL A 303 -5.70 6.37 -15.30
C VAL A 303 -5.88 7.55 -14.35
N PRO A 304 -6.66 8.59 -14.73
CA PRO A 304 -6.87 9.76 -13.90
C PRO A 304 -7.58 9.37 -12.59
N PRO A 305 -7.03 9.74 -11.43
CA PRO A 305 -7.60 9.36 -10.14
C PRO A 305 -8.57 10.40 -9.58
N ILE A 306 -9.58 9.90 -8.86
CA ILE A 306 -10.35 10.62 -7.86
C ILE A 306 -10.09 9.95 -6.51
N ALA A 307 -9.62 10.67 -5.51
CA ALA A 307 -9.33 10.08 -4.20
C ALA A 307 -9.90 10.93 -3.06
N SER A 308 -10.27 10.28 -1.96
CA SER A 308 -10.57 10.98 -0.72
C SER A 308 -9.29 11.63 -0.15
N ALA A 309 -9.41 12.84 0.38
CA ALA A 309 -8.30 13.60 0.98
C ALA A 309 -7.95 13.06 2.38
N VAL A 310 -7.49 11.80 2.46
CA VAL A 310 -7.11 11.12 3.71
C VAL A 310 -5.70 10.54 3.62
N GLY A 311 -4.98 10.57 4.75
CA GLY A 311 -3.62 10.04 4.83
C GLY A 311 -2.72 10.60 3.73
N GLY A 312 -1.87 9.77 3.14
CA GLY A 312 -0.96 10.16 2.07
C GLY A 312 -1.60 10.41 0.69
N ASN A 313 -2.93 10.29 0.53
CA ASN A 313 -3.56 10.51 -0.79
C ASN A 313 -3.34 11.94 -1.29
N GLY A 314 -3.36 12.94 -0.40
CA GLY A 314 -3.07 14.34 -0.75
C GLY A 314 -1.60 14.61 -1.09
N GLU A 315 -0.70 13.70 -0.73
CA GLU A 315 0.72 13.76 -1.13
C GLU A 315 0.95 13.11 -2.49
N ILE A 316 0.10 12.13 -2.85
CA ILE A 316 0.13 11.44 -4.13
C ILE A 316 -0.53 12.32 -5.21
N VAL A 317 -1.78 12.74 -4.99
CA VAL A 317 -2.60 13.48 -5.95
C VAL A 317 -2.57 14.97 -5.64
N ARG A 318 -2.24 15.79 -6.65
CA ARG A 318 -2.39 17.25 -6.62
C ARG A 318 -3.74 17.59 -7.25
N ASP A 319 -4.68 18.06 -6.42
CA ASP A 319 -6.04 18.37 -6.88
C ASP A 319 -6.05 19.35 -8.05
N GLY A 320 -6.83 19.05 -9.09
CA GLY A 320 -6.95 19.84 -10.31
C GLY A 320 -5.74 19.80 -11.25
N VAL A 321 -4.65 19.07 -10.90
CA VAL A 321 -3.43 18.98 -11.70
C VAL A 321 -3.26 17.57 -12.29
N ASP A 322 -3.24 16.55 -11.45
CA ASP A 322 -3.02 15.15 -11.85
C ASP A 322 -4.11 14.20 -11.34
N GLY A 323 -5.22 14.77 -10.85
CA GLY A 323 -6.41 14.06 -10.38
C GLY A 323 -7.34 14.99 -9.62
N ARG A 324 -8.30 14.41 -8.91
CA ARG A 324 -9.21 15.15 -8.05
C ARG A 324 -9.17 14.58 -6.63
N LEU A 325 -9.30 15.48 -5.66
CA LEU A 325 -9.47 15.14 -4.26
C LEU A 325 -10.85 15.60 -3.78
N PHE A 326 -11.49 14.81 -2.93
CA PHE A 326 -12.74 15.15 -2.26
C PHE A 326 -12.65 14.86 -0.76
N SER A 327 -13.49 15.50 0.05
CA SER A 327 -13.53 15.27 1.50
C SER A 327 -14.06 13.87 1.81
N SER A 328 -13.41 13.15 2.75
CA SER A 328 -13.84 11.80 3.12
C SER A 328 -15.29 11.78 3.61
N GLY A 329 -16.09 10.87 3.05
CA GLY A 329 -17.52 10.76 3.35
C GLY A 329 -18.43 11.73 2.60
N ASP A 330 -17.87 12.65 1.82
CA ASP A 330 -18.64 13.62 1.01
C ASP A 330 -19.10 12.96 -0.30
N GLU A 331 -20.34 12.48 -0.31
CA GLU A 331 -20.97 11.84 -1.46
C GLU A 331 -21.19 12.82 -2.61
N ALA A 332 -21.64 14.06 -2.30
CA ALA A 332 -21.90 15.09 -3.31
C ALA A 332 -20.59 15.53 -3.99
N GLY A 333 -19.55 15.80 -3.20
CA GLY A 333 -18.22 16.15 -3.74
C GLY A 333 -17.61 15.03 -4.59
N LEU A 334 -17.82 13.77 -4.24
CA LEU A 334 -17.42 12.64 -5.09
C LEU A 334 -18.23 12.60 -6.39
N ALA A 335 -19.55 12.81 -6.33
CA ALA A 335 -20.41 12.84 -7.52
C ALA A 335 -20.01 13.98 -8.46
N ASP A 336 -19.72 15.17 -7.94
CA ASP A 336 -19.24 16.31 -8.73
C ASP A 336 -17.90 16.02 -9.41
N CYS A 337 -16.94 15.39 -8.70
CA CYS A 337 -15.68 14.96 -9.29
C CYS A 337 -15.89 13.93 -10.42
N LEU A 338 -16.80 12.98 -10.24
CA LEU A 338 -17.17 12.00 -11.27
C LEU A 338 -17.76 12.66 -12.49
N VAL A 339 -18.74 13.56 -12.30
CA VAL A 339 -19.38 14.31 -13.41
C VAL A 339 -18.33 15.10 -14.19
N ALA A 340 -17.45 15.82 -13.50
CA ALA A 340 -16.40 16.62 -14.13
C ALA A 340 -15.48 15.75 -15.01
N LEU A 341 -14.98 14.62 -14.47
CA LEU A 341 -14.06 13.80 -15.23
C LEU A 341 -14.76 12.94 -16.31
N CYS A 342 -15.95 12.42 -16.05
CA CYS A 342 -16.62 11.54 -17.02
C CYS A 342 -17.14 12.32 -18.25
N ARG A 343 -17.42 13.62 -18.11
CA ARG A 343 -17.93 14.46 -19.22
C ARG A 343 -16.84 15.18 -20.01
N ASP A 344 -15.60 15.18 -19.57
CA ASP A 344 -14.51 15.93 -20.20
C ASP A 344 -13.32 15.02 -20.53
N ASP A 345 -13.30 14.53 -21.77
CA ASP A 345 -12.24 13.64 -22.30
C ASP A 345 -10.87 14.33 -22.29
N ALA A 346 -10.84 15.65 -22.59
CA ALA A 346 -9.60 16.42 -22.62
C ALA A 346 -9.02 16.54 -21.20
N GLN A 347 -9.87 16.75 -20.19
CA GLN A 347 -9.45 16.79 -18.79
C GLN A 347 -8.94 15.42 -18.33
N ARG A 348 -9.64 14.32 -18.69
CA ARG A 348 -9.16 12.96 -18.39
C ARG A 348 -7.77 12.71 -18.98
N ALA A 349 -7.58 13.03 -20.25
CA ALA A 349 -6.29 12.83 -20.93
C ALA A 349 -5.17 13.68 -20.28
N ARG A 350 -5.46 14.94 -19.95
CA ARG A 350 -4.50 15.81 -19.27
C ARG A 350 -4.12 15.28 -17.89
N PHE A 351 -5.09 14.87 -17.07
CA PHE A 351 -4.80 14.32 -15.75
C PHE A 351 -4.07 12.99 -15.82
N ALA A 352 -4.42 12.12 -16.76
CA ALA A 352 -3.74 10.85 -17.00
C ALA A 352 -2.24 11.04 -17.30
N SER A 353 -1.92 11.99 -18.17
CA SER A 353 -0.53 12.33 -18.51
C SER A 353 0.23 12.91 -17.31
N ALA A 354 -0.38 13.87 -16.61
CA ALA A 354 0.24 14.51 -15.44
C ALA A 354 0.41 13.54 -14.26
N ALA A 355 -0.56 12.66 -14.04
CA ALA A 355 -0.50 11.59 -13.03
C ALA A 355 0.67 10.65 -13.27
N ARG A 356 0.83 10.22 -14.52
CA ARG A 356 1.92 9.34 -14.92
C ARG A 356 3.29 10.00 -14.74
N GLU A 357 3.45 11.23 -15.21
CA GLU A 357 4.69 12.00 -15.03
C GLU A 357 5.06 12.15 -13.54
N ARG A 358 4.06 12.44 -12.69
CA ARG A 358 4.27 12.56 -11.24
C ARG A 358 4.79 11.28 -10.62
N VAL A 359 4.19 10.14 -10.97
CA VAL A 359 4.60 8.85 -10.40
C VAL A 359 6.01 8.49 -10.88
N HIS A 360 6.32 8.71 -12.16
CA HIS A 360 7.66 8.47 -12.71
C HIS A 360 8.74 9.33 -12.05
N SER A 361 8.44 10.58 -11.76
CA SER A 361 9.42 11.51 -11.16
C SER A 361 9.60 11.35 -9.65
N THR A 362 8.54 10.90 -8.93
CA THR A 362 8.50 11.02 -7.47
C THR A 362 8.34 9.69 -6.74
N PHE A 363 7.65 8.71 -7.35
CA PHE A 363 7.22 7.47 -6.67
C PHE A 363 7.72 6.20 -7.36
N ASP A 364 8.82 6.28 -8.10
CA ASP A 364 9.48 5.08 -8.64
C ASP A 364 9.97 4.19 -7.50
N ILE A 365 9.66 2.89 -7.59
CA ILE A 365 10.07 1.91 -6.59
C ILE A 365 11.59 1.87 -6.39
N ARG A 366 12.38 2.19 -7.41
CA ARG A 366 13.86 2.24 -7.33
C ARG A 366 14.30 3.28 -6.30
N GLN A 367 13.70 4.48 -6.32
CA GLN A 367 14.00 5.53 -5.33
C GLN A 367 13.60 5.10 -3.91
N MET A 368 12.48 4.40 -3.76
CA MET A 368 12.07 3.84 -2.47
C MET A 368 13.11 2.83 -1.96
N ILE A 369 13.57 1.91 -2.81
CA ILE A 369 14.56 0.88 -2.43
C ILE A 369 15.89 1.52 -2.03
N GLU A 370 16.41 2.48 -2.79
CA GLU A 370 17.62 3.23 -2.46
C GLU A 370 17.53 3.89 -1.07
N ARG A 371 16.37 4.47 -0.72
CA ARG A 371 16.14 5.04 0.61
C ARG A 371 16.12 3.98 1.71
N TYR A 372 15.58 2.79 1.47
CA TYR A 372 15.64 1.66 2.41
C TYR A 372 17.09 1.20 2.63
N GLU A 373 17.86 1.06 1.56
CA GLU A 373 19.26 0.67 1.63
C GLU A 373 20.09 1.70 2.42
N GLN A 374 19.96 2.98 2.10
CA GLN A 374 20.62 4.07 2.83
C GLN A 374 20.23 4.10 4.32
N LEU A 375 18.95 3.86 4.64
CA LEU A 375 18.48 3.77 6.02
C LEU A 375 19.16 2.61 6.76
N TYR A 376 19.17 1.41 6.17
CA TYR A 376 19.77 0.24 6.80
C TYR A 376 21.27 0.38 6.98
N GLU A 377 22.00 0.91 6.00
CA GLU A 377 23.42 1.18 6.12
C GLU A 377 23.73 2.21 7.21
N ARG A 378 22.99 3.32 7.23
CA ARG A 378 23.13 4.37 8.24
C ARG A 378 22.91 3.81 9.65
N VAL A 379 21.87 3.01 9.84
CA VAL A 379 21.55 2.38 11.13
C VAL A 379 22.62 1.37 11.52
N HIS A 380 23.03 0.49 10.62
CA HIS A 380 24.07 -0.51 10.86
C HIS A 380 25.42 0.14 11.25
N ALA A 381 25.84 1.17 10.51
CA ALA A 381 27.10 1.90 10.79
C ALA A 381 27.11 2.59 12.16
N ARG A 382 25.96 3.04 12.66
CA ARG A 382 25.84 3.67 13.99
C ARG A 382 25.94 2.64 15.14
N THR A 383 25.42 1.42 14.92
CA THR A 383 25.31 0.40 15.96
C THR A 383 26.45 -0.61 15.94
N ALA A 384 27.27 -0.62 14.89
CA ALA A 384 28.49 -1.44 14.79
C ALA A 384 29.71 -0.83 15.52
N ARG A 385 29.58 0.43 15.96
CA ARG A 385 30.59 1.13 16.79
C ARG A 385 30.37 0.83 18.26
#